data_397668c669b9eef8ea006c0549bf09e8
#
_entry.id   397668c669b9eef8ea006c0549bf09e8
#
_cell.length_a   1.000
_cell.length_b   1.000
_cell.length_c   1.000
_cell.angle_alpha   90.00
_cell.angle_beta   90.00
_cell.angle_gamma   90.00
#
_symmetry.space_group_name_H-M   'P 1'
#
loop_
_entity.id
_entity.type
_entity.pdbx_description
1 polymer ?
#
loop_
_entity_poly.entity_id
_entity_poly.type
_entity_poly.pdbx_seq_one_letter_code
_entity_poly.pdbx_strand_id
1 'polypeptide(L)'
;QVSTNYDLKTDTYHTVWKEPGINCETCHGPAEEHIRVCEAAPKGTIPKDLKITRGGRDFSKDQNNSTCSSCHAKAVVLTDIFRPGDRFFDHYGLVTLENLDYYQDGRDLGENYTYTSWLMSPCVKSGKLDCLHCHTSSGRYKFKAEDKANQACMPCHKDKVENSAEHTHHKADSPGNKCISCHMPMTEFARMRMSDHSMLPPAPAATVAFGSPNACNACHKDKTPQWADEWARKWSKRDYQSGVIHRAGLIDAARKRDWSKLPEMLDYVTSKDRDEVFATSLIRLVQTSGDPRVAPTLLKAIKDPSPLVRSAAATALQNAPTQESFRALVEAAGDSHRLVRVRAAASLAGYRNFPLNDADKKKVEDANSEYLASIMSRPDQWDSHYNLGNYHLDRGEFEQAVACYETALKMEPRAVLAMVNEAMAYARMGENQKADDSLKRALKIAPDNAAANFNIGLLRAEENDLVAAEKHLRAALKADPQMAQASYNLCVILSKDRPDEAIEFCRKATDIRPDQPRYAFTLAFYRQQKRDISGAENVLDSLIKKFPAYADAYLLLGQIYEQQGDLSGAYRVYRMGLDARELPIQAKGVMKQRLESLKTGPPDVKKK
;
A
#
# COMPACT_ATOMS: atom_id res chain seq x y z
N GLN A 1 -7.92 30.32 5.39
CA GLN A 1 -8.67 29.09 5.14
C GLN A 1 -9.60 29.31 3.95
N VAL A 2 -9.61 28.41 2.98
CA VAL A 2 -10.44 28.47 1.78
C VAL A 2 -11.49 27.37 1.90
N SER A 3 -12.77 27.72 1.72
CA SER A 3 -13.85 26.76 1.54
C SER A 3 -14.36 26.87 0.11
N THR A 4 -14.30 25.80 -0.64
CA THR A 4 -14.72 25.79 -2.05
C THR A 4 -16.23 25.90 -2.19
N ASN A 5 -17.01 25.43 -1.20
CA ASN A 5 -18.47 25.37 -1.22
C ASN A 5 -18.98 24.91 -2.59
N TYR A 6 -18.42 23.82 -3.09
CA TYR A 6 -18.79 23.26 -4.38
C TYR A 6 -20.22 22.69 -4.34
N ASP A 7 -21.04 23.10 -5.31
CA ASP A 7 -22.39 22.57 -5.53
C ASP A 7 -22.35 21.57 -6.70
N LEU A 8 -22.46 20.29 -6.38
CA LEU A 8 -22.45 19.20 -7.37
C LEU A 8 -23.63 19.26 -8.35
N LYS A 9 -24.78 19.84 -7.96
CA LYS A 9 -25.97 19.89 -8.82
C LYS A 9 -25.82 20.89 -9.95
N THR A 10 -25.18 22.00 -9.65
CA THR A 10 -25.00 23.12 -10.59
C THR A 10 -23.60 23.17 -11.21
N ASP A 11 -22.70 22.30 -10.73
CA ASP A 11 -21.26 22.28 -11.09
C ASP A 11 -20.63 23.68 -10.93
N THR A 12 -20.88 24.30 -9.78
CA THR A 12 -20.41 25.65 -9.47
C THR A 12 -19.71 25.72 -8.13
N TYR A 13 -18.78 26.68 -8.04
CA TYR A 13 -18.05 26.98 -6.82
C TYR A 13 -18.58 28.29 -6.19
N HIS A 14 -18.88 28.22 -4.90
CA HIS A 14 -19.17 29.40 -4.09
C HIS A 14 -18.03 29.64 -3.10
N THR A 15 -16.81 29.71 -3.64
CA THR A 15 -15.57 29.76 -2.87
C THR A 15 -15.53 31.01 -1.98
N VAL A 16 -15.32 30.78 -0.69
CA VAL A 16 -15.11 31.84 0.29
C VAL A 16 -13.75 31.68 0.96
N TRP A 17 -13.10 32.78 1.20
CA TRP A 17 -11.85 32.86 1.98
C TRP A 17 -11.80 34.18 2.72
N LYS A 18 -11.16 34.19 3.88
CA LYS A 18 -10.98 35.41 4.66
C LYS A 18 -9.79 36.21 4.15
N GLU A 19 -8.68 35.50 3.90
CA GLU A 19 -7.45 36.06 3.34
C GLU A 19 -6.79 35.06 2.38
N PRO A 20 -6.26 35.50 1.24
CA PRO A 20 -5.58 34.62 0.30
C PRO A 20 -4.13 34.30 0.77
N GLY A 21 -3.68 33.09 0.50
CA GLY A 21 -2.30 32.66 0.74
C GLY A 21 -1.99 32.28 2.19
N ILE A 22 -0.68 32.20 2.50
CA ILE A 22 -0.18 31.90 3.84
C ILE A 22 -0.10 33.19 4.65
N ASN A 23 -0.89 33.26 5.71
CA ASN A 23 -0.93 34.38 6.64
C ASN A 23 -0.50 33.95 8.05
N CYS A 24 -0.54 34.87 9.01
CA CYS A 24 -0.16 34.60 10.40
C CYS A 24 -1.02 33.48 11.03
N GLU A 25 -2.32 33.45 10.74
CA GLU A 25 -3.25 32.47 11.27
C GLU A 25 -2.98 31.04 10.77
N THR A 26 -2.34 30.89 9.62
CA THR A 26 -1.95 29.56 9.08
C THR A 26 -1.01 28.80 10.03
N CYS A 27 -0.17 29.52 10.78
CA CYS A 27 0.79 28.91 11.73
C CYS A 27 0.43 29.18 13.19
N HIS A 28 -0.34 30.22 13.45
CA HIS A 28 -0.62 30.70 14.82
C HIS A 28 -2.08 30.48 15.26
N GLY A 29 -2.95 29.99 14.39
CA GLY A 29 -4.38 29.85 14.66
C GLY A 29 -5.16 31.17 14.56
N PRO A 30 -6.47 31.15 14.88
CA PRO A 30 -7.34 32.32 14.78
C PRO A 30 -6.82 33.50 15.59
N ALA A 31 -6.75 34.69 14.98
CA ALA A 31 -6.12 35.88 15.56
C ALA A 31 -7.11 36.92 16.11
N GLU A 32 -8.42 36.70 16.04
CA GLU A 32 -9.44 37.68 16.48
C GLU A 32 -9.23 38.14 17.94
N GLU A 33 -9.09 37.19 18.87
CA GLU A 33 -8.85 37.49 20.27
C GLU A 33 -7.45 38.12 20.51
N HIS A 34 -6.47 37.71 19.70
CA HIS A 34 -5.15 38.32 19.71
C HIS A 34 -5.20 39.82 19.37
N ILE A 35 -5.89 40.15 18.27
CA ILE A 35 -6.08 41.54 17.84
C ILE A 35 -6.80 42.33 18.92
N ARG A 36 -7.89 41.80 19.46
CA ARG A 36 -8.67 42.46 20.52
C ARG A 36 -7.85 42.79 21.78
N VAL A 37 -7.03 41.83 22.27
CA VAL A 37 -6.21 42.09 23.49
C VAL A 37 -5.04 43.03 23.20
N CYS A 38 -4.50 43.04 21.98
CA CYS A 38 -3.45 43.98 21.59
C CYS A 38 -3.98 45.40 21.42
N GLU A 39 -5.16 45.57 20.82
CA GLU A 39 -5.81 46.90 20.67
C GLU A 39 -6.26 47.49 22.01
N ALA A 40 -6.68 46.63 22.95
CA ALA A 40 -7.05 47.06 24.30
C ALA A 40 -5.85 47.37 25.20
N ALA A 41 -4.63 47.01 24.82
CA ALA A 41 -3.44 47.23 25.61
C ALA A 41 -3.00 48.70 25.58
N PRO A 42 -2.46 49.25 26.67
CA PRO A 42 -1.89 50.59 26.68
C PRO A 42 -0.83 50.77 25.57
N LYS A 43 -0.83 51.90 24.90
CA LYS A 43 0.08 52.20 23.79
C LYS A 43 1.54 51.96 24.20
N GLY A 44 2.25 51.16 23.43
CA GLY A 44 3.65 50.79 23.67
C GLY A 44 3.86 49.62 24.64
N THR A 45 2.78 48.95 25.10
CA THR A 45 2.86 47.78 25.96
C THR A 45 2.47 46.51 25.20
N ILE A 46 3.01 45.37 25.64
CA ILE A 46 2.67 44.05 25.10
C ILE A 46 1.82 43.30 26.13
N PRO A 47 0.62 42.81 25.79
CA PRO A 47 -0.19 42.00 26.68
C PRO A 47 0.58 40.80 27.20
N LYS A 48 0.39 40.43 28.48
CA LYS A 48 1.01 39.23 29.07
C LYS A 48 0.55 37.94 28.37
N ASP A 49 -0.73 37.88 28.05
CA ASP A 49 -1.35 36.78 27.32
C ASP A 49 -1.79 37.29 25.95
N LEU A 50 -1.09 36.85 24.92
CA LEU A 50 -1.31 37.29 23.54
C LEU A 50 -2.51 36.62 22.87
N LYS A 51 -3.17 35.63 23.50
CA LYS A 51 -4.30 34.89 22.95
C LYS A 51 -4.07 34.32 21.52
N ILE A 52 -2.81 33.98 21.25
CA ILE A 52 -2.38 33.38 19.98
C ILE A 52 -1.36 32.28 20.24
N THR A 53 -1.42 31.21 19.47
CA THR A 53 -0.49 30.09 19.64
C THR A 53 0.91 30.46 19.12
N ARG A 54 1.93 30.15 19.90
CA ARG A 54 3.33 30.43 19.57
C ARG A 54 4.09 29.15 19.32
N GLY A 55 4.28 28.83 18.06
CA GLY A 55 5.13 27.68 17.67
C GLY A 55 6.50 27.77 18.38
N GLY A 56 7.01 26.64 18.84
CA GLY A 56 8.27 26.56 19.59
C GLY A 56 8.18 26.87 21.11
N ARG A 57 7.07 27.43 21.59
CA ARG A 57 6.77 27.60 23.01
C ARG A 57 5.58 26.78 23.47
N ASP A 58 4.49 26.86 22.71
CA ASP A 58 3.20 26.28 23.08
C ASP A 58 3.01 24.90 22.41
N PHE A 59 3.79 24.60 21.39
CA PHE A 59 3.75 23.32 20.67
C PHE A 59 4.88 22.37 21.08
N SER A 60 4.57 21.09 21.14
CA SER A 60 5.58 20.04 21.09
C SER A 60 6.30 20.03 19.73
N LYS A 61 7.43 19.33 19.65
CA LYS A 61 8.17 19.17 18.38
C LYS A 61 7.32 18.50 17.30
N ASP A 62 6.52 17.51 17.68
CA ASP A 62 5.63 16.82 16.73
C ASP A 62 4.52 17.74 16.22
N GLN A 63 3.99 18.64 17.06
CA GLN A 63 3.01 19.64 16.63
C GLN A 63 3.63 20.69 15.71
N ASN A 64 4.89 21.12 15.97
CA ASN A 64 5.63 21.98 15.05
C ASN A 64 5.85 21.30 13.69
N ASN A 65 6.31 20.04 13.70
CA ASN A 65 6.51 19.24 12.49
C ASN A 65 5.19 19.05 11.73
N SER A 66 4.10 18.70 12.42
CA SER A 66 2.77 18.53 11.84
C SER A 66 2.26 19.80 11.17
N THR A 67 2.46 20.95 11.83
CA THR A 67 2.05 22.26 11.30
C THR A 67 2.80 22.59 10.00
N CYS A 68 4.11 22.37 9.94
CA CYS A 68 4.89 22.60 8.72
C CYS A 68 4.53 21.57 7.63
N SER A 69 4.32 20.32 8.00
CA SER A 69 4.06 19.21 7.07
C SER A 69 2.70 19.31 6.39
N SER A 70 1.73 20.05 6.97
CA SER A 70 0.44 20.29 6.31
C SER A 70 0.58 20.92 4.91
N CYS A 71 1.72 21.63 4.68
CA CYS A 71 2.08 22.20 3.37
C CYS A 71 3.31 21.54 2.74
N HIS A 72 4.17 20.89 3.55
CA HIS A 72 5.44 20.31 3.11
C HIS A 72 5.43 18.77 3.05
N ALA A 73 4.28 18.18 2.78
CA ALA A 73 4.12 16.74 2.56
C ALA A 73 3.39 16.45 1.24
N LYS A 74 3.81 15.43 0.52
CA LYS A 74 2.99 14.79 -0.51
C LYS A 74 2.03 13.84 0.20
N ALA A 75 0.75 14.21 0.25
CA ALA A 75 -0.21 13.53 1.08
C ALA A 75 -1.62 13.52 0.48
N VAL A 76 -2.41 12.53 0.87
CA VAL A 76 -3.85 12.47 0.62
C VAL A 76 -4.57 13.16 1.77
N VAL A 77 -5.51 14.05 1.47
CA VAL A 77 -6.29 14.79 2.46
C VAL A 77 -7.36 13.87 3.06
N LEU A 78 -7.50 13.88 4.39
CA LEU A 78 -8.55 13.17 5.12
C LEU A 78 -9.63 14.10 5.68
N THR A 79 -9.29 15.38 5.83
CA THR A 79 -10.22 16.43 6.32
C THR A 79 -9.95 17.73 5.60
N ASP A 80 -10.96 18.54 5.42
CA ASP A 80 -10.89 19.85 4.80
C ASP A 80 -10.21 20.93 5.66
N ILE A 81 -10.07 20.69 6.95
CA ILE A 81 -9.54 21.64 7.93
C ILE A 81 -8.38 21.03 8.72
N PHE A 82 -7.22 21.68 8.67
CA PHE A 82 -6.10 21.46 9.59
C PHE A 82 -5.90 22.70 10.45
N ARG A 83 -5.81 22.53 11.76
CA ARG A 83 -5.49 23.62 12.70
C ARG A 83 -4.06 23.50 13.16
N PRO A 84 -3.31 24.62 13.30
CA PRO A 84 -1.98 24.58 13.87
C PRO A 84 -1.94 23.89 15.23
N GLY A 85 -1.05 22.92 15.35
CA GLY A 85 -0.96 22.09 16.56
C GLY A 85 -1.73 20.76 16.50
N ASP A 86 -2.57 20.54 15.48
CA ASP A 86 -3.16 19.24 15.23
C ASP A 86 -2.11 18.22 14.80
N ARG A 87 -2.41 16.93 14.97
CA ARG A 87 -1.49 15.87 14.56
C ARG A 87 -1.65 15.62 13.05
N PHE A 88 -0.54 15.52 12.33
CA PHE A 88 -0.53 15.33 10.88
C PHE A 88 -1.39 14.13 10.41
N PHE A 89 -1.24 12.97 11.06
CA PHE A 89 -1.96 11.75 10.69
C PHE A 89 -3.45 11.71 11.10
N ASP A 90 -3.98 12.77 11.67
CA ASP A 90 -5.43 12.95 11.81
C ASP A 90 -6.05 13.68 10.62
N HIS A 91 -5.23 14.29 9.77
CA HIS A 91 -5.68 15.11 8.64
C HIS A 91 -5.14 14.66 7.29
N TYR A 92 -4.04 13.88 7.29
CA TYR A 92 -3.34 13.50 6.07
C TYR A 92 -2.85 12.05 6.10
N GLY A 93 -2.90 11.40 4.93
CA GLY A 93 -2.24 10.14 4.64
C GLY A 93 -0.97 10.38 3.80
N LEU A 94 0.20 10.10 4.36
CA LEU A 94 1.49 10.38 3.70
C LEU A 94 1.74 9.41 2.54
N VAL A 95 2.22 9.93 1.41
CA VAL A 95 2.75 9.16 0.28
C VAL A 95 4.17 8.71 0.62
N THR A 96 4.49 7.44 0.36
CA THR A 96 5.78 6.83 0.65
C THR A 96 6.42 6.20 -0.59
N LEU A 97 7.44 5.35 -0.42
CA LEU A 97 8.30 4.89 -1.51
C LEU A 97 7.64 3.89 -2.47
N GLU A 98 6.39 3.50 -2.27
CA GLU A 98 5.60 2.79 -3.30
C GLU A 98 5.31 3.68 -4.51
N ASN A 99 5.33 4.99 -4.33
CA ASN A 99 5.17 5.96 -5.40
C ASN A 99 6.48 6.11 -6.19
N LEU A 100 6.37 6.22 -7.51
CA LEU A 100 7.51 6.31 -8.43
C LEU A 100 8.21 7.67 -8.43
N ASP A 101 7.71 8.66 -7.68
CA ASP A 101 8.38 9.95 -7.47
C ASP A 101 9.55 9.86 -6.47
N TYR A 102 9.84 8.66 -5.99
CA TYR A 102 11.00 8.37 -5.14
C TYR A 102 11.91 7.32 -5.76
N TYR A 103 13.23 7.50 -5.61
CA TYR A 103 14.18 6.42 -5.81
C TYR A 103 14.00 5.33 -4.75
N GLN A 104 14.56 4.15 -5.00
CA GLN A 104 14.45 3.00 -4.11
C GLN A 104 15.06 3.25 -2.72
N ASP A 105 16.07 4.11 -2.63
CA ASP A 105 16.74 4.49 -1.38
C ASP A 105 16.03 5.64 -0.62
N GLY A 106 14.88 6.10 -1.15
CA GLY A 106 14.05 7.12 -0.53
C GLY A 106 14.39 8.56 -0.91
N ARG A 107 15.33 8.77 -1.83
CA ARG A 107 15.63 10.10 -2.38
C ARG A 107 14.58 10.53 -3.38
N ASP A 108 14.44 11.84 -3.51
CA ASP A 108 13.45 12.46 -4.36
C ASP A 108 13.80 12.30 -5.85
N LEU A 109 12.85 11.81 -6.65
CA LEU A 109 12.97 11.67 -8.11
C LEU A 109 12.00 12.61 -8.83
N GLY A 110 10.75 12.67 -8.39
CA GLY A 110 9.69 13.47 -9.00
C GLY A 110 9.15 14.54 -8.06
N GLU A 111 7.88 14.92 -8.28
CA GLU A 111 7.19 15.88 -7.43
C GLU A 111 6.91 15.29 -6.06
N ASN A 112 7.66 15.72 -5.08
CA ASN A 112 7.45 15.35 -3.70
C ASN A 112 7.84 16.51 -2.77
N TYR A 113 7.69 16.25 -1.46
CA TYR A 113 7.90 17.26 -0.44
C TYR A 113 8.70 16.69 0.73
N THR A 114 9.20 17.57 1.54
CA THR A 114 10.15 17.34 2.63
C THR A 114 9.77 16.24 3.62
N TYR A 115 8.47 16.05 3.93
CA TYR A 115 8.07 15.31 5.14
C TYR A 115 8.39 13.81 5.08
N THR A 116 8.34 13.18 3.91
CA THR A 116 8.71 11.75 3.76
C THR A 116 10.19 11.54 4.06
N SER A 117 11.09 12.39 3.50
CA SER A 117 12.52 12.33 3.80
C SER A 117 12.82 12.73 5.26
N TRP A 118 12.05 13.67 5.82
CA TRP A 118 12.14 14.09 7.23
C TRP A 118 11.91 12.93 8.20
N LEU A 119 10.88 12.10 7.97
CA LEU A 119 10.61 10.92 8.80
C LEU A 119 11.71 9.85 8.74
N MET A 120 12.49 9.80 7.66
CA MET A 120 13.64 8.90 7.55
C MET A 120 14.86 9.39 8.33
N SER A 121 14.87 10.64 8.76
CA SER A 121 16.02 11.25 9.43
C SER A 121 16.26 10.66 10.82
N PRO A 122 17.48 10.18 11.12
CA PRO A 122 17.87 9.78 12.48
C PRO A 122 17.79 10.94 13.49
N CYS A 123 18.02 12.16 13.04
CA CYS A 123 17.92 13.36 13.89
C CYS A 123 16.49 13.56 14.38
N VAL A 124 15.51 13.38 13.50
CA VAL A 124 14.07 13.48 13.81
C VAL A 124 13.64 12.34 14.74
N LYS A 125 14.02 11.10 14.41
CA LYS A 125 13.71 9.90 15.21
C LYS A 125 14.26 9.99 16.64
N SER A 126 15.33 10.78 16.86
CA SER A 126 15.83 11.03 18.21
C SER A 126 14.87 11.82 19.10
N GLY A 127 13.81 12.42 18.55
CA GLY A 127 12.88 13.31 19.22
C GLY A 127 13.50 14.67 19.64
N LYS A 128 14.73 14.96 19.20
CA LYS A 128 15.45 16.19 19.61
C LYS A 128 15.30 17.33 18.60
N LEU A 129 14.89 17.03 17.37
CA LEU A 129 14.83 17.98 16.27
C LEU A 129 13.39 18.22 15.80
N ASP A 130 13.07 19.48 15.52
CA ASP A 130 11.89 19.90 14.77
C ASP A 130 12.27 20.91 13.68
N CYS A 131 11.32 21.27 12.82
CA CYS A 131 11.53 22.21 11.72
C CYS A 131 12.06 23.57 12.20
N LEU A 132 11.63 24.00 13.40
CA LEU A 132 12.02 25.30 13.97
C LEU A 132 13.46 25.33 14.48
N HIS A 133 14.17 24.21 14.54
CA HIS A 133 15.61 24.21 14.83
C HIS A 133 16.38 24.96 13.74
N CYS A 134 16.12 24.62 12.47
CA CYS A 134 16.83 25.19 11.33
C CYS A 134 16.09 26.36 10.67
N HIS A 135 14.77 26.46 10.83
CA HIS A 135 13.94 27.47 10.20
C HIS A 135 13.31 28.42 11.23
N THR A 136 12.99 29.64 10.79
CA THR A 136 12.09 30.53 11.53
C THR A 136 10.64 30.01 11.36
N SER A 137 9.70 30.53 12.14
CA SER A 137 8.27 30.24 11.98
C SER A 137 7.73 30.64 10.60
N SER A 138 8.38 31.57 9.91
CA SER A 138 8.08 31.95 8.51
C SER A 138 8.84 31.13 7.46
N GLY A 139 9.47 30.01 7.85
CA GLY A 139 10.16 29.09 6.94
C GLY A 139 11.56 29.53 6.49
N ARG A 140 12.06 30.68 6.94
CA ARG A 140 13.40 31.16 6.56
C ARG A 140 14.49 30.33 7.23
N TYR A 141 15.44 29.83 6.44
CA TYR A 141 16.62 29.13 6.97
C TYR A 141 17.50 30.08 7.80
N LYS A 142 17.81 29.70 9.03
CA LYS A 142 18.53 30.54 10.02
C LYS A 142 20.03 30.62 9.77
N PHE A 143 20.63 29.60 9.16
CA PHE A 143 22.07 29.40 9.03
C PHE A 143 22.57 29.68 7.61
N LYS A 144 22.06 30.76 6.98
CA LYS A 144 22.45 31.14 5.62
C LYS A 144 23.85 31.75 5.53
N ALA A 145 24.32 32.42 6.59
CA ALA A 145 25.63 33.02 6.60
C ALA A 145 26.72 31.94 6.58
N GLU A 146 27.78 32.18 5.82
CA GLU A 146 28.83 31.17 5.58
C GLU A 146 29.52 30.69 6.86
N ASP A 147 29.80 31.62 7.77
CA ASP A 147 30.38 31.40 9.11
C ASP A 147 29.43 30.61 10.04
N LYS A 148 28.13 30.53 9.71
CA LYS A 148 27.10 29.86 10.50
C LYS A 148 26.59 28.57 9.87
N ALA A 149 27.02 28.24 8.65
CA ALA A 149 26.44 27.15 7.89
C ALA A 149 26.42 25.79 8.64
N ASN A 150 27.52 25.47 9.34
CA ASN A 150 27.66 24.23 10.09
C ASN A 150 27.02 24.29 11.49
N GLN A 151 26.69 25.49 11.99
CA GLN A 151 26.03 25.67 13.29
C GLN A 151 24.64 25.02 13.36
N ALA A 152 24.01 24.77 12.22
CA ALA A 152 22.75 24.02 12.13
C ALA A 152 22.84 22.61 12.77
N CYS A 153 24.05 22.03 12.82
CA CYS A 153 24.29 20.69 13.35
C CYS A 153 24.69 20.68 14.84
N MET A 154 24.79 21.89 15.45
CA MET A 154 25.06 22.05 16.87
C MET A 154 23.78 21.91 17.72
N PRO A 155 23.90 21.52 19.01
CA PRO A 155 25.12 21.02 19.67
C PRO A 155 25.34 19.52 19.49
N CYS A 156 24.45 18.81 18.75
CA CYS A 156 24.45 17.35 18.70
C CYS A 156 25.71 16.77 18.06
N HIS A 157 26.28 17.45 17.07
CA HIS A 157 27.45 17.01 16.29
C HIS A 157 28.69 17.93 16.52
N LYS A 158 28.88 18.38 17.75
CA LYS A 158 29.94 19.39 18.09
C LYS A 158 31.30 19.01 17.52
N ASP A 159 31.81 17.82 17.81
CA ASP A 159 33.12 17.36 17.38
C ASP A 159 33.29 17.38 15.85
N LYS A 160 32.20 17.02 15.09
CA LYS A 160 32.22 17.04 13.64
C LYS A 160 32.13 18.44 13.05
N VAL A 161 31.45 19.36 13.74
CA VAL A 161 31.33 20.74 13.32
C VAL A 161 32.67 21.49 13.56
N GLU A 162 33.29 21.28 14.71
CA GLU A 162 34.57 21.90 15.06
C GLU A 162 35.74 21.38 14.22
N ASN A 163 35.68 20.10 13.80
CA ASN A 163 36.70 19.45 12.96
C ASN A 163 36.13 19.11 11.57
N SER A 164 35.37 20.03 10.98
CA SER A 164 34.63 19.75 9.76
C SER A 164 35.52 19.38 8.55
N ALA A 165 36.67 20.01 8.40
CA ALA A 165 37.62 19.73 7.31
C ALA A 165 38.20 18.31 7.40
N GLU A 166 38.45 17.78 8.60
CA GLU A 166 38.90 16.41 8.82
C GLU A 166 37.77 15.42 8.48
N HIS A 167 36.53 15.74 8.88
CA HIS A 167 35.38 14.90 8.60
C HIS A 167 35.01 14.86 7.11
N THR A 168 35.06 16.00 6.43
CA THR A 168 34.61 16.14 5.04
C THR A 168 35.72 15.87 4.03
N HIS A 169 36.99 15.88 4.45
CA HIS A 169 38.18 15.83 3.59
C HIS A 169 38.23 16.95 2.53
N HIS A 170 37.59 18.10 2.83
CA HIS A 170 37.56 19.29 2.01
C HIS A 170 38.20 20.48 2.75
N LYS A 171 38.74 21.43 2.01
CA LYS A 171 39.29 22.67 2.59
C LYS A 171 38.20 23.41 3.37
N ALA A 172 38.60 24.08 4.47
CA ALA A 172 37.69 24.74 5.40
C ALA A 172 36.78 25.80 4.72
N ASP A 173 37.29 26.47 3.72
CA ASP A 173 36.61 27.53 2.95
C ASP A 173 35.83 27.03 1.74
N SER A 174 35.88 25.72 1.46
CA SER A 174 35.18 25.15 0.29
C SER A 174 33.72 24.84 0.56
N PRO A 175 32.86 24.85 -0.49
CA PRO A 175 31.47 24.40 -0.36
C PRO A 175 31.33 22.95 0.13
N GLY A 176 32.31 22.09 -0.15
CA GLY A 176 32.34 20.69 0.30
C GLY A 176 32.55 20.54 1.81
N ASN A 177 32.99 21.59 2.51
CA ASN A 177 33.13 21.59 3.97
C ASN A 177 31.83 21.93 4.73
N LYS A 178 30.73 22.23 4.01
CA LYS A 178 29.43 22.49 4.64
C LYS A 178 28.68 21.18 4.85
N CYS A 179 28.26 20.92 6.09
CA CYS A 179 27.52 19.69 6.46
C CYS A 179 26.32 19.44 5.55
N ILE A 180 25.56 20.49 5.24
CA ILE A 180 24.37 20.40 4.39
C ILE A 180 24.67 20.01 2.95
N SER A 181 25.87 20.30 2.43
CA SER A 181 26.24 19.95 1.06
C SER A 181 26.29 18.43 0.84
N CYS A 182 26.58 17.66 1.89
CA CYS A 182 26.67 16.21 1.85
C CYS A 182 25.45 15.51 2.45
N HIS A 183 24.89 16.04 3.57
CA HIS A 183 23.79 15.41 4.30
C HIS A 183 22.42 15.90 3.90
N MET A 184 22.33 17.02 3.20
CA MET A 184 21.09 17.62 2.71
C MET A 184 21.28 18.11 1.25
N PRO A 185 21.77 17.25 0.34
CA PRO A 185 22.04 17.67 -1.03
C PRO A 185 20.77 18.19 -1.71
N MET A 186 20.97 19.16 -2.60
CA MET A 186 19.87 19.70 -3.41
C MET A 186 19.53 18.75 -4.54
N THR A 187 18.26 18.44 -4.70
CA THR A 187 17.69 17.76 -5.87
C THR A 187 16.92 18.76 -6.72
N GLU A 188 16.84 18.54 -8.01
CA GLU A 188 16.12 19.39 -8.95
C GLU A 188 14.96 18.60 -9.57
N PHE A 189 13.76 19.16 -9.47
CA PHE A 189 12.58 18.64 -10.12
C PHE A 189 11.85 19.81 -10.82
N ALA A 190 11.58 19.67 -12.11
CA ALA A 190 11.03 20.73 -12.94
C ALA A 190 11.88 22.04 -12.81
N ARG A 191 11.36 23.08 -12.20
CA ARG A 191 12.08 24.33 -11.94
C ARG A 191 12.31 24.60 -10.45
N MET A 192 12.10 23.58 -9.62
CA MET A 192 12.28 23.66 -8.18
C MET A 192 13.58 23.00 -7.76
N ARG A 193 14.22 23.55 -6.73
CA ARG A 193 15.34 22.94 -6.04
C ARG A 193 14.94 22.64 -4.62
N MET A 194 15.01 21.39 -4.22
CA MET A 194 14.64 20.91 -2.91
C MET A 194 15.82 20.28 -2.21
N SER A 195 15.94 20.52 -0.92
CA SER A 195 16.97 19.93 -0.07
C SER A 195 16.46 18.59 0.48
N ASP A 196 17.30 17.57 0.43
CA ASP A 196 17.04 16.29 1.11
C ASP A 196 17.05 16.50 2.63
N HIS A 197 15.93 16.22 3.29
CA HIS A 197 15.78 16.36 4.74
C HIS A 197 15.95 15.04 5.50
N SER A 198 16.39 13.96 4.83
CA SER A 198 16.72 12.72 5.50
C SER A 198 17.96 12.82 6.39
N MET A 199 18.82 13.81 6.13
CA MET A 199 20.09 14.03 6.83
C MET A 199 20.97 12.77 6.88
N LEU A 200 20.74 11.84 5.95
CA LEU A 200 21.53 10.62 5.83
C LEU A 200 22.91 10.92 5.23
N PRO A 201 23.93 10.13 5.56
CA PRO A 201 25.22 10.25 4.88
C PRO A 201 25.08 9.97 3.37
N PRO A 202 25.94 10.56 2.53
CA PRO A 202 25.97 10.24 1.11
C PRO A 202 26.14 8.74 0.87
N ALA A 203 25.34 8.17 -0.01
CA ALA A 203 25.40 6.74 -0.34
C ALA A 203 25.63 6.52 -1.85
N PRO A 204 26.84 6.76 -2.38
CA PRO A 204 27.14 6.57 -3.79
C PRO A 204 26.91 5.14 -4.30
N ALA A 205 27.01 4.14 -3.42
CA ALA A 205 26.63 2.77 -3.75
C ALA A 205 25.18 2.65 -4.23
N ALA A 206 24.26 3.46 -3.67
CA ALA A 206 22.86 3.51 -4.12
C ALA A 206 22.77 4.13 -5.54
N THR A 207 23.62 5.10 -5.87
CA THR A 207 23.72 5.63 -7.23
C THR A 207 24.16 4.55 -8.23
N VAL A 208 25.16 3.75 -7.84
CA VAL A 208 25.63 2.62 -8.68
C VAL A 208 24.54 1.58 -8.90
N ALA A 209 23.77 1.26 -7.85
CA ALA A 209 22.78 0.19 -7.90
C ALA A 209 21.43 0.63 -8.50
N PHE A 210 20.97 1.86 -8.23
CA PHE A 210 19.60 2.31 -8.52
C PHE A 210 19.53 3.64 -9.29
N GLY A 211 20.66 4.26 -9.61
CA GLY A 211 20.70 5.55 -10.30
C GLY A 211 20.28 6.75 -9.46
N SER A 212 20.10 6.58 -8.14
CA SER A 212 19.70 7.69 -7.26
C SER A 212 20.82 8.75 -7.16
N PRO A 213 20.51 10.04 -6.97
CA PRO A 213 21.52 11.08 -6.89
C PRO A 213 22.38 10.95 -5.63
N ASN A 214 23.65 11.36 -5.71
CA ASN A 214 24.51 11.49 -4.53
C ASN A 214 25.20 12.86 -4.47
N ALA A 215 25.52 13.26 -3.26
CA ALA A 215 26.12 14.58 -2.99
C ALA A 215 27.49 14.78 -3.66
N CYS A 216 28.30 13.72 -3.82
CA CYS A 216 29.64 13.84 -4.39
C CYS A 216 29.57 14.27 -5.86
N ASN A 217 28.76 13.60 -6.66
CA ASN A 217 28.62 13.88 -8.09
C ASN A 217 27.82 15.16 -8.39
N ALA A 218 27.15 15.76 -7.39
CA ALA A 218 26.57 17.08 -7.56
C ALA A 218 27.63 18.17 -7.82
N CYS A 219 28.83 18.00 -7.26
CA CYS A 219 29.99 18.89 -7.45
C CYS A 219 31.06 18.27 -8.38
N HIS A 220 31.43 17.02 -8.16
CA HIS A 220 32.42 16.28 -8.94
C HIS A 220 31.79 15.64 -10.20
N LYS A 221 31.31 16.49 -11.12
CA LYS A 221 30.56 16.07 -12.31
C LYS A 221 31.40 15.30 -13.31
N ASP A 222 32.73 15.45 -13.24
CA ASP A 222 33.74 14.75 -14.06
C ASP A 222 34.05 13.33 -13.54
N LYS A 223 33.57 12.97 -12.36
CA LYS A 223 33.83 11.68 -11.72
C LYS A 223 32.61 10.74 -11.83
N THR A 224 32.90 9.44 -11.79
CA THR A 224 31.84 8.41 -11.80
C THR A 224 31.26 8.16 -10.42
N PRO A 225 30.05 7.60 -10.31
CA PRO A 225 29.50 7.13 -9.03
C PRO A 225 30.38 6.09 -8.33
N GLN A 226 31.09 5.23 -9.08
CA GLN A 226 32.03 4.25 -8.53
C GLN A 226 33.21 4.94 -7.84
N TRP A 227 33.77 6.02 -8.45
CA TRP A 227 34.78 6.84 -7.80
C TRP A 227 34.27 7.40 -6.47
N ALA A 228 33.03 7.91 -6.43
CA ALA A 228 32.43 8.45 -5.21
C ALA A 228 32.24 7.35 -4.14
N ASP A 229 31.81 6.15 -4.53
CA ASP A 229 31.66 5.00 -3.62
C ASP A 229 33.01 4.55 -3.02
N GLU A 230 34.05 4.50 -3.86
CA GLU A 230 35.41 4.16 -3.41
C GLU A 230 35.90 5.15 -2.33
N TRP A 231 35.74 6.44 -2.55
CA TRP A 231 36.15 7.45 -1.58
C TRP A 231 35.28 7.45 -0.31
N ALA A 232 33.96 7.29 -0.43
CA ALA A 232 33.06 7.18 0.72
C ALA A 232 33.43 6.00 1.62
N ARG A 233 33.82 4.87 1.05
CA ARG A 233 34.32 3.68 1.78
C ARG A 233 35.68 3.89 2.42
N LYS A 234 36.59 4.58 1.74
CA LYS A 234 37.91 4.93 2.30
C LYS A 234 37.81 5.86 3.52
N TRP A 235 36.88 6.82 3.50
CA TRP A 235 36.71 7.82 4.57
C TRP A 235 35.92 7.29 5.75
N SER A 236 35.03 6.33 5.55
CA SER A 236 34.21 5.78 6.62
C SER A 236 34.83 4.51 7.21
N LYS A 237 35.02 4.55 8.55
CA LYS A 237 35.44 3.36 9.32
C LYS A 237 34.33 2.32 9.47
N ARG A 238 33.09 2.66 9.15
CA ARG A 238 31.90 1.85 9.29
C ARG A 238 31.20 1.68 7.95
N ASP A 239 30.83 0.45 7.61
CA ASP A 239 29.97 0.23 6.46
C ASP A 239 28.51 0.61 6.79
N TYR A 240 28.14 1.83 6.41
CA TYR A 240 26.78 2.34 6.55
C TYR A 240 25.97 2.17 5.25
N GLN A 241 26.66 1.98 4.10
CA GLN A 241 26.00 1.89 2.80
C GLN A 241 25.29 0.56 2.58
N SER A 242 25.82 -0.55 3.12
CA SER A 242 25.19 -1.87 2.98
C SER A 242 23.77 -1.90 3.51
N GLY A 243 23.48 -1.22 4.63
CA GLY A 243 22.12 -1.09 5.13
C GLY A 243 21.20 -0.27 4.22
N VAL A 244 21.74 0.76 3.53
CA VAL A 244 20.97 1.53 2.54
C VAL A 244 20.65 0.66 1.32
N ILE A 245 21.66 -0.04 0.78
CA ILE A 245 21.50 -0.93 -0.38
C ILE A 245 20.52 -2.06 -0.08
N HIS A 246 20.61 -2.67 1.11
CA HIS A 246 19.71 -3.75 1.51
C HIS A 246 18.25 -3.29 1.46
N ARG A 247 17.87 -2.24 2.19
CA ARG A 247 16.47 -1.79 2.23
C ARG A 247 15.99 -1.21 0.89
N ALA A 248 16.85 -0.52 0.13
CA ALA A 248 16.54 -0.06 -1.21
C ALA A 248 16.32 -1.24 -2.18
N GLY A 249 17.11 -2.30 -2.06
CA GLY A 249 16.95 -3.54 -2.82
C GLY A 249 15.63 -4.26 -2.53
N LEU A 250 15.11 -4.20 -1.29
CA LEU A 250 13.79 -4.72 -0.95
C LEU A 250 12.67 -3.92 -1.65
N ILE A 251 12.77 -2.59 -1.68
CA ILE A 251 11.82 -1.73 -2.41
C ILE A 251 11.88 -2.01 -3.92
N ASP A 252 13.07 -2.11 -4.48
CA ASP A 252 13.27 -2.41 -5.91
C ASP A 252 12.65 -3.76 -6.30
N ALA A 253 12.94 -4.82 -5.54
CA ALA A 253 12.37 -6.14 -5.73
C ALA A 253 10.84 -6.13 -5.60
N ALA A 254 10.30 -5.46 -4.58
CA ALA A 254 8.86 -5.34 -4.37
C ALA A 254 8.16 -4.58 -5.51
N ARG A 255 8.74 -3.47 -6.01
CA ARG A 255 8.22 -2.74 -7.18
C ARG A 255 8.22 -3.59 -8.46
N LYS A 256 9.21 -4.47 -8.61
CA LYS A 256 9.32 -5.43 -9.72
C LYS A 256 8.48 -6.68 -9.53
N ARG A 257 7.80 -6.83 -8.38
CA ARG A 257 7.08 -8.03 -7.97
C ARG A 257 7.99 -9.28 -7.92
N ASP A 258 9.26 -9.09 -7.60
CA ASP A 258 10.19 -10.19 -7.34
C ASP A 258 10.01 -10.71 -5.91
N TRP A 259 9.12 -11.67 -5.77
CA TRP A 259 8.76 -12.27 -4.49
C TRP A 259 9.77 -13.28 -3.95
N SER A 260 10.89 -13.52 -4.66
CA SER A 260 12.01 -14.29 -4.11
C SER A 260 12.57 -13.66 -2.84
N LYS A 261 12.46 -12.32 -2.72
CA LYS A 261 12.86 -11.51 -1.56
C LYS A 261 11.76 -11.29 -0.52
N LEU A 262 10.58 -11.90 -0.71
CA LEU A 262 9.45 -11.70 0.20
C LEU A 262 9.78 -12.03 1.67
N PRO A 263 10.48 -13.13 2.02
CA PRO A 263 10.84 -13.39 3.42
C PRO A 263 11.62 -12.23 4.06
N GLU A 264 12.63 -11.70 3.35
CA GLU A 264 13.43 -10.57 3.82
C GLU A 264 12.60 -9.29 3.98
N MET A 265 11.62 -9.05 3.08
CA MET A 265 10.69 -7.92 3.17
C MET A 265 9.82 -8.01 4.42
N LEU A 266 9.25 -9.20 4.70
CA LEU A 266 8.39 -9.43 5.85
C LEU A 266 9.16 -9.33 7.18
N ASP A 267 10.38 -9.84 7.21
CA ASP A 267 11.28 -9.73 8.36
C ASP A 267 11.64 -8.26 8.63
N TYR A 268 11.95 -7.49 7.57
CA TYR A 268 12.24 -6.06 7.69
C TYR A 268 11.06 -5.29 8.28
N VAL A 269 9.84 -5.52 7.79
CA VAL A 269 8.61 -4.84 8.27
C VAL A 269 8.43 -4.98 9.78
N THR A 270 8.80 -6.12 10.35
CA THR A 270 8.63 -6.40 11.79
C THR A 270 9.90 -6.22 12.62
N SER A 271 11.02 -5.82 12.00
CA SER A 271 12.29 -5.62 12.71
C SER A 271 12.24 -4.40 13.62
N LYS A 272 13.02 -4.42 14.71
CA LYS A 272 13.11 -3.30 15.65
C LYS A 272 13.80 -2.06 15.05
N ASP A 273 14.74 -2.28 14.15
CA ASP A 273 15.55 -1.23 13.53
C ASP A 273 14.98 -0.74 12.20
N ARG A 274 13.73 -1.12 11.88
CA ARG A 274 13.07 -0.70 10.65
C ARG A 274 12.87 0.81 10.60
N ASP A 275 12.94 1.36 9.43
CA ASP A 275 12.44 2.69 9.11
C ASP A 275 10.93 2.62 8.81
N GLU A 276 10.14 3.51 9.40
CA GLU A 276 8.67 3.49 9.23
C GLU A 276 8.22 3.78 7.80
N VAL A 277 8.95 4.62 7.05
CA VAL A 277 8.64 4.93 5.65
C VAL A 277 8.89 3.70 4.78
N PHE A 278 10.03 3.02 4.94
CA PHE A 278 10.35 1.79 4.23
C PHE A 278 9.39 0.65 4.59
N ALA A 279 9.09 0.46 5.87
CA ALA A 279 8.16 -0.57 6.33
C ALA A 279 6.75 -0.34 5.74
N THR A 280 6.25 0.89 5.78
CA THR A 280 4.97 1.28 5.16
C THR A 280 4.95 0.99 3.67
N SER A 281 6.01 1.39 2.97
CA SER A 281 6.12 1.18 1.52
C SER A 281 6.13 -0.31 1.15
N LEU A 282 6.88 -1.12 1.91
CA LEU A 282 6.90 -2.57 1.71
C LEU A 282 5.52 -3.19 1.95
N ILE A 283 4.81 -2.83 3.04
CA ILE A 283 3.44 -3.31 3.29
C ILE A 283 2.53 -2.99 2.10
N ARG A 284 2.56 -1.76 1.59
CA ARG A 284 1.75 -1.33 0.44
C ARG A 284 2.09 -2.07 -0.86
N LEU A 285 3.34 -2.48 -1.03
CA LEU A 285 3.79 -3.23 -2.20
C LEU A 285 3.48 -4.73 -2.09
N VAL A 286 3.78 -5.37 -0.94
CA VAL A 286 3.64 -6.83 -0.78
C VAL A 286 2.20 -7.30 -0.68
N GLN A 287 1.22 -6.42 -0.42
CA GLN A 287 -0.20 -6.79 -0.34
C GLN A 287 -0.74 -7.48 -1.60
N THR A 288 -0.06 -7.29 -2.74
CA THR A 288 -0.44 -7.90 -4.03
C THR A 288 0.23 -9.24 -4.29
N SER A 289 1.13 -9.71 -3.40
CA SER A 289 1.91 -10.94 -3.61
C SER A 289 1.06 -12.22 -3.57
N GLY A 290 -0.08 -12.20 -2.87
CA GLY A 290 -0.90 -13.38 -2.65
C GLY A 290 -0.24 -14.46 -1.76
N ASP A 291 0.86 -14.15 -1.10
CA ASP A 291 1.54 -15.12 -0.23
C ASP A 291 0.91 -15.16 1.17
N PRO A 292 0.53 -16.34 1.68
CA PRO A 292 -0.12 -16.48 2.98
C PRO A 292 0.74 -15.99 4.17
N ARG A 293 2.05 -15.90 4.00
CA ARG A 293 2.97 -15.37 5.03
C ARG A 293 2.80 -13.88 5.27
N VAL A 294 2.18 -13.15 4.35
CA VAL A 294 1.94 -11.69 4.47
C VAL A 294 0.95 -11.40 5.62
N ALA A 295 -0.15 -12.15 5.73
CA ALA A 295 -1.18 -11.88 6.73
C ALA A 295 -0.68 -11.90 8.18
N PRO A 296 0.12 -12.89 8.65
CA PRO A 296 0.70 -12.87 9.99
C PRO A 296 1.60 -11.66 10.27
N THR A 297 2.34 -11.19 9.24
CA THR A 297 3.16 -9.98 9.34
C THR A 297 2.30 -8.74 9.49
N LEU A 298 1.19 -8.62 8.73
CA LEU A 298 0.25 -7.51 8.83
C LEU A 298 -0.45 -7.46 10.20
N LEU A 299 -0.81 -8.62 10.77
CA LEU A 299 -1.39 -8.74 12.11
C LEU A 299 -0.42 -8.27 13.23
N LYS A 300 0.88 -8.32 12.99
CA LYS A 300 1.88 -7.69 13.88
C LYS A 300 1.99 -6.19 13.59
N ALA A 301 2.08 -5.81 12.31
CA ALA A 301 2.29 -4.44 11.88
C ALA A 301 1.10 -3.50 12.21
N ILE A 302 -0.13 -4.02 12.34
CA ILE A 302 -1.29 -3.22 12.77
C ILE A 302 -1.19 -2.75 14.24
N LYS A 303 -0.25 -3.31 15.01
CA LYS A 303 0.06 -2.92 16.40
C LYS A 303 1.34 -2.10 16.53
N ASP A 304 1.89 -1.65 15.41
CA ASP A 304 3.13 -0.89 15.36
C ASP A 304 3.03 0.47 16.08
N PRO A 305 4.11 0.98 16.70
CA PRO A 305 4.12 2.34 17.27
C PRO A 305 3.76 3.44 16.25
N SER A 306 4.20 3.30 14.99
CA SER A 306 3.94 4.27 13.93
C SER A 306 2.50 4.17 13.39
N PRO A 307 1.71 5.25 13.43
CA PRO A 307 0.38 5.28 12.81
C PRO A 307 0.44 5.08 11.29
N LEU A 308 1.55 5.45 10.66
CA LEU A 308 1.77 5.26 9.23
C LEU A 308 1.84 3.76 8.88
N VAL A 309 2.61 2.99 9.65
CA VAL A 309 2.72 1.52 9.50
C VAL A 309 1.39 0.84 9.82
N ARG A 310 0.72 1.22 10.94
CA ARG A 310 -0.59 0.66 11.31
C ARG A 310 -1.63 0.88 10.21
N SER A 311 -1.65 2.07 9.63
CA SER A 311 -2.61 2.41 8.56
C SER A 311 -2.40 1.59 7.29
N ALA A 312 -1.15 1.34 6.91
CA ALA A 312 -0.82 0.50 5.77
C ALA A 312 -1.20 -0.96 6.02
N ALA A 313 -0.94 -1.47 7.23
CA ALA A 313 -1.35 -2.81 7.63
C ALA A 313 -2.87 -2.96 7.63
N ALA A 314 -3.61 -1.98 8.16
CA ALA A 314 -5.08 -1.96 8.13
C ALA A 314 -5.61 -2.05 6.69
N THR A 315 -5.04 -1.27 5.76
CA THR A 315 -5.42 -1.33 4.34
C THR A 315 -5.12 -2.69 3.72
N ALA A 316 -3.93 -3.25 3.99
CA ALA A 316 -3.49 -4.50 3.37
C ALA A 316 -4.26 -5.74 3.88
N LEU A 317 -4.77 -5.72 5.11
CA LEU A 317 -5.58 -6.80 5.70
C LEU A 317 -6.91 -7.04 4.99
N GLN A 318 -7.41 -6.09 4.20
CA GLN A 318 -8.56 -6.29 3.32
C GLN A 318 -8.35 -7.49 2.37
N ASN A 319 -7.11 -7.77 1.95
CA ASN A 319 -6.76 -8.86 1.03
C ASN A 319 -6.60 -10.23 1.72
N ALA A 320 -6.73 -10.30 3.04
CA ALA A 320 -6.60 -11.51 3.85
C ALA A 320 -7.81 -11.67 4.80
N PRO A 321 -9.02 -11.96 4.27
CA PRO A 321 -10.26 -11.94 5.04
C PRO A 321 -10.38 -13.16 5.96
N THR A 322 -9.77 -13.09 7.14
CA THR A 322 -9.86 -14.06 8.23
C THR A 322 -10.56 -13.47 9.44
N GLN A 323 -10.97 -14.32 10.39
CA GLN A 323 -11.53 -13.88 11.67
C GLN A 323 -10.54 -13.01 12.47
N GLU A 324 -9.24 -13.33 12.40
CA GLU A 324 -8.19 -12.57 13.08
C GLU A 324 -8.01 -11.19 12.43
N SER A 325 -8.00 -11.13 11.09
CA SER A 325 -7.95 -9.86 10.35
C SER A 325 -9.15 -8.98 10.67
N PHE A 326 -10.35 -9.57 10.71
CA PHE A 326 -11.56 -8.84 11.09
C PHE A 326 -11.44 -8.22 12.49
N ARG A 327 -11.05 -9.02 13.50
CA ARG A 327 -10.87 -8.53 14.87
C ARG A 327 -9.82 -7.43 14.98
N ALA A 328 -8.69 -7.61 14.29
CA ALA A 328 -7.64 -6.61 14.27
C ALA A 328 -8.10 -5.29 13.63
N LEU A 329 -8.89 -5.35 12.56
CA LEU A 329 -9.48 -4.16 11.92
C LEU A 329 -10.52 -3.49 12.80
N VAL A 330 -11.36 -4.25 13.51
CA VAL A 330 -12.33 -3.69 14.49
C VAL A 330 -11.60 -2.97 15.63
N GLU A 331 -10.49 -3.51 16.12
CA GLU A 331 -9.64 -2.84 17.12
C GLU A 331 -9.03 -1.55 16.54
N ALA A 332 -8.51 -1.60 15.30
CA ALA A 332 -7.93 -0.45 14.60
C ALA A 332 -8.96 0.64 14.25
N ALA A 333 -10.25 0.31 14.12
CA ALA A 333 -11.33 1.29 13.98
C ALA A 333 -11.48 2.19 15.23
N GLY A 334 -10.91 1.79 16.38
CA GLY A 334 -10.82 2.60 17.60
C GLY A 334 -9.43 3.23 17.84
N ASP A 335 -8.53 3.25 16.85
CA ASP A 335 -7.18 3.79 17.01
C ASP A 335 -7.18 5.27 17.40
N SER A 336 -6.13 5.69 18.09
CA SER A 336 -5.96 7.09 18.49
C SER A 336 -5.77 8.05 17.31
N HIS A 337 -5.28 7.57 16.14
CA HIS A 337 -5.07 8.38 14.93
C HIS A 337 -6.16 8.13 13.89
N ARG A 338 -6.74 9.22 13.36
CA ARG A 338 -7.79 9.16 12.34
C ARG A 338 -7.35 8.39 11.09
N LEU A 339 -6.11 8.57 10.63
CA LEU A 339 -5.59 7.82 9.48
C LEU A 339 -5.79 6.31 9.63
N VAL A 340 -5.51 5.76 10.80
CA VAL A 340 -5.66 4.32 11.06
C VAL A 340 -7.14 3.92 11.09
N ARG A 341 -8.00 4.71 11.79
CA ARG A 341 -9.45 4.45 11.85
C ARG A 341 -10.10 4.46 10.47
N VAL A 342 -9.79 5.47 9.66
CA VAL A 342 -10.30 5.62 8.28
C VAL A 342 -9.88 4.44 7.39
N ARG A 343 -8.64 3.97 7.49
CA ARG A 343 -8.15 2.82 6.72
C ARG A 343 -8.77 1.50 7.19
N ALA A 344 -8.95 1.34 8.49
CA ALA A 344 -9.63 0.17 9.05
C ALA A 344 -11.10 0.13 8.62
N ALA A 345 -11.83 1.25 8.67
CA ALA A 345 -13.22 1.35 8.21
C ALA A 345 -13.36 0.99 6.73
N ALA A 346 -12.49 1.53 5.88
CA ALA A 346 -12.45 1.19 4.46
C ALA A 346 -12.31 -0.33 4.24
N SER A 347 -11.38 -0.96 4.95
CA SER A 347 -11.14 -2.41 4.83
C SER A 347 -12.28 -3.25 5.39
N LEU A 348 -12.96 -2.78 6.44
CA LEU A 348 -14.12 -3.48 7.04
C LEU A 348 -15.35 -3.50 6.12
N ALA A 349 -15.46 -2.63 5.13
CA ALA A 349 -16.59 -2.60 4.18
C ALA A 349 -16.82 -3.97 3.51
N GLY A 350 -15.76 -4.74 3.25
CA GLY A 350 -15.82 -6.08 2.67
C GLY A 350 -16.18 -7.22 3.65
N TYR A 351 -16.26 -6.96 4.97
CA TYR A 351 -16.45 -8.00 6.02
C TYR A 351 -17.92 -8.11 6.49
N ARG A 352 -18.85 -8.31 5.56
CA ARG A 352 -20.31 -8.25 5.84
C ARG A 352 -20.85 -9.34 6.78
N ASN A 353 -20.21 -10.50 6.82
CA ASN A 353 -20.76 -11.69 7.50
C ASN A 353 -20.20 -11.93 8.90
N PHE A 354 -19.44 -10.98 9.44
CA PHE A 354 -18.84 -11.12 10.76
C PHE A 354 -19.68 -10.36 11.82
N PRO A 355 -20.15 -11.04 12.86
CA PRO A 355 -20.97 -10.41 13.90
C PRO A 355 -20.14 -9.46 14.77
N LEU A 356 -20.72 -8.31 15.09
CA LEU A 356 -20.18 -7.31 16.01
C LEU A 356 -21.03 -7.25 17.28
N ASN A 357 -20.40 -7.09 18.45
CA ASN A 357 -21.08 -6.67 19.65
C ASN A 357 -21.37 -5.15 19.60
N ASP A 358 -22.22 -4.64 20.51
CA ASP A 358 -22.68 -3.24 20.47
C ASP A 358 -21.55 -2.22 20.61
N ALA A 359 -20.52 -2.50 21.43
CA ALA A 359 -19.39 -1.61 21.63
C ALA A 359 -18.51 -1.53 20.37
N ASP A 360 -18.24 -2.67 19.74
CA ASP A 360 -17.47 -2.73 18.49
C ASP A 360 -18.25 -2.15 17.32
N LYS A 361 -19.60 -2.35 17.30
CA LYS A 361 -20.47 -1.75 16.28
C LYS A 361 -20.38 -0.23 16.30
N LYS A 362 -20.50 0.40 17.48
CA LYS A 362 -20.37 1.85 17.62
C LYS A 362 -19.00 2.34 17.15
N LYS A 363 -17.92 1.65 17.54
CA LYS A 363 -16.54 1.99 17.13
C LYS A 363 -16.37 1.97 15.59
N VAL A 364 -16.91 0.94 14.95
CA VAL A 364 -16.89 0.79 13.49
C VAL A 364 -17.75 1.85 12.81
N GLU A 365 -18.93 2.17 13.36
CA GLU A 365 -19.82 3.23 12.84
C GLU A 365 -19.15 4.61 12.92
N ASP A 366 -18.50 4.93 14.04
CA ASP A 366 -17.77 6.19 14.22
C ASP A 366 -16.63 6.31 13.20
N ALA A 367 -15.81 5.26 13.04
CA ALA A 367 -14.71 5.21 12.06
C ALA A 367 -15.23 5.28 10.61
N ASN A 368 -16.36 4.64 10.34
CA ASN A 368 -17.00 4.67 9.02
C ASN A 368 -17.52 6.08 8.68
N SER A 369 -18.07 6.80 9.65
CA SER A 369 -18.48 8.20 9.47
C SER A 369 -17.27 9.09 9.14
N GLU A 370 -16.14 8.90 9.82
CA GLU A 370 -14.88 9.59 9.48
C GLU A 370 -14.36 9.22 8.09
N TYR A 371 -14.49 7.96 7.68
CA TYR A 371 -14.09 7.49 6.35
C TYR A 371 -14.93 8.15 5.26
N LEU A 372 -16.25 8.15 5.38
CA LEU A 372 -17.15 8.80 4.43
C LEU A 372 -16.88 10.31 4.35
N ALA A 373 -16.68 10.97 5.48
CA ALA A 373 -16.28 12.38 5.52
C ALA A 373 -14.95 12.61 4.81
N SER A 374 -13.98 11.69 4.96
CA SER A 374 -12.67 11.82 4.30
C SER A 374 -12.77 11.66 2.77
N ILE A 375 -13.60 10.76 2.27
CA ILE A 375 -13.86 10.61 0.84
C ILE A 375 -14.47 11.91 0.29
N MET A 376 -15.42 12.46 0.99
CA MET A 376 -16.16 13.65 0.56
C MET A 376 -15.51 14.97 0.99
N SER A 377 -14.25 14.96 1.42
CA SER A 377 -13.49 16.19 1.70
C SER A 377 -13.24 17.04 0.45
N ARG A 378 -13.24 16.41 -0.72
CA ARG A 378 -13.09 17.07 -2.04
C ARG A 378 -14.19 16.61 -3.00
N PRO A 379 -15.46 17.02 -2.76
CA PRO A 379 -16.60 16.61 -3.58
C PRO A 379 -16.54 17.16 -5.01
N ASP A 380 -15.64 18.11 -5.26
CA ASP A 380 -15.31 18.70 -6.56
C ASP A 380 -14.34 17.84 -7.39
N GLN A 381 -13.95 16.66 -6.91
CA GLN A 381 -13.04 15.76 -7.63
C GLN A 381 -13.72 14.44 -7.96
N TRP A 382 -13.52 13.97 -9.17
CA TRP A 382 -14.12 12.73 -9.66
C TRP A 382 -13.71 11.50 -8.84
N ASP A 383 -12.48 11.48 -8.33
CA ASP A 383 -11.95 10.36 -7.53
C ASP A 383 -12.63 10.23 -6.17
N SER A 384 -13.17 11.32 -5.60
CA SER A 384 -14.02 11.26 -4.41
C SER A 384 -15.28 10.43 -4.66
N HIS A 385 -15.96 10.68 -5.77
CA HIS A 385 -17.15 9.91 -6.16
C HIS A 385 -16.79 8.48 -6.58
N TYR A 386 -15.67 8.29 -7.27
CA TYR A 386 -15.15 6.97 -7.58
C TYR A 386 -14.89 6.13 -6.31
N ASN A 387 -14.23 6.71 -5.31
CA ASN A 387 -13.94 6.04 -4.04
C ASN A 387 -15.22 5.75 -3.23
N LEU A 388 -16.20 6.66 -3.27
CA LEU A 388 -17.51 6.41 -2.66
C LEU A 388 -18.25 5.27 -3.38
N GLY A 389 -18.15 5.20 -4.70
CA GLY A 389 -18.67 4.09 -5.52
C GLY A 389 -18.02 2.75 -5.13
N ASN A 390 -16.70 2.72 -4.94
CA ASN A 390 -16.00 1.53 -4.47
C ASN A 390 -16.47 1.08 -3.08
N TYR A 391 -16.69 2.03 -2.16
CA TYR A 391 -17.24 1.73 -0.84
C TYR A 391 -18.61 1.05 -0.93
N HIS A 392 -19.53 1.57 -1.76
CA HIS A 392 -20.84 0.97 -1.98
C HIS A 392 -20.74 -0.39 -2.69
N LEU A 393 -19.83 -0.55 -3.67
CA LEU A 393 -19.58 -1.81 -4.37
C LEU A 393 -19.13 -2.91 -3.39
N ASP A 394 -18.18 -2.60 -2.50
CA ASP A 394 -17.67 -3.53 -1.50
C ASP A 394 -18.78 -3.93 -0.49
N ARG A 395 -19.72 -3.05 -0.22
CA ARG A 395 -20.89 -3.30 0.61
C ARG A 395 -22.02 -4.02 -0.13
N GLY A 396 -21.94 -4.20 -1.47
CA GLY A 396 -22.96 -4.75 -2.34
C GLY A 396 -24.19 -3.87 -2.52
N GLU A 397 -24.03 -2.62 -2.31
CA GLU A 397 -24.99 -1.55 -2.53
C GLU A 397 -24.80 -1.08 -3.98
N PHE A 398 -25.15 -1.96 -4.95
CA PHE A 398 -24.73 -1.81 -6.35
C PHE A 398 -25.37 -0.61 -7.05
N GLU A 399 -26.63 -0.29 -6.76
CA GLU A 399 -27.31 0.87 -7.31
C GLU A 399 -26.65 2.17 -6.86
N GLN A 400 -26.27 2.25 -5.58
CA GLN A 400 -25.55 3.41 -5.04
C GLN A 400 -24.14 3.51 -5.64
N ALA A 401 -23.47 2.36 -5.84
CA ALA A 401 -22.17 2.34 -6.49
C ALA A 401 -22.24 2.90 -7.91
N VAL A 402 -23.22 2.47 -8.72
CA VAL A 402 -23.45 2.98 -10.08
C VAL A 402 -23.68 4.49 -10.07
N ALA A 403 -24.56 5.00 -9.21
CA ALA A 403 -24.85 6.44 -9.13
C ALA A 403 -23.59 7.27 -8.80
N CYS A 404 -22.70 6.74 -7.96
CA CYS A 404 -21.43 7.38 -7.66
C CYS A 404 -20.46 7.34 -8.85
N TYR A 405 -20.35 6.21 -9.56
CA TYR A 405 -19.52 6.11 -10.77
C TYR A 405 -20.03 6.98 -11.90
N GLU A 406 -21.34 7.06 -12.12
CA GLU A 406 -21.93 7.99 -13.10
C GLU A 406 -21.59 9.44 -12.77
N THR A 407 -21.61 9.82 -11.48
CA THR A 407 -21.18 11.15 -11.04
C THR A 407 -19.71 11.39 -11.33
N ALA A 408 -18.84 10.43 -11.01
CA ALA A 408 -17.41 10.49 -11.33
C ALA A 408 -17.17 10.65 -12.84
N LEU A 409 -17.93 9.93 -13.67
CA LEU A 409 -17.83 9.96 -15.14
C LEU A 409 -18.40 11.23 -15.77
N LYS A 410 -19.34 11.93 -15.10
CA LYS A 410 -19.75 13.28 -15.51
C LYS A 410 -18.63 14.29 -15.34
N MET A 411 -17.86 14.17 -14.24
CA MET A 411 -16.73 15.07 -13.93
C MET A 411 -15.50 14.74 -14.78
N GLU A 412 -15.18 13.44 -14.93
CA GLU A 412 -14.05 12.96 -15.74
C GLU A 412 -14.52 11.85 -16.71
N PRO A 413 -14.98 12.25 -17.91
CA PRO A 413 -15.50 11.29 -18.90
C PRO A 413 -14.47 10.26 -19.41
N ARG A 414 -13.19 10.42 -19.08
CA ARG A 414 -12.11 9.49 -19.46
C ARG A 414 -11.62 8.64 -18.32
N ALA A 415 -12.29 8.64 -17.15
CA ALA A 415 -11.92 7.85 -15.99
C ALA A 415 -12.16 6.34 -16.23
N VAL A 416 -11.19 5.66 -16.88
CA VAL A 416 -11.27 4.24 -17.22
C VAL A 416 -11.55 3.36 -15.98
N LEU A 417 -10.97 3.69 -14.83
CA LEU A 417 -11.21 2.96 -13.57
C LEU A 417 -12.69 3.01 -13.16
N ALA A 418 -13.32 4.18 -13.29
CA ALA A 418 -14.74 4.32 -12.96
C ALA A 418 -15.62 3.50 -13.92
N MET A 419 -15.31 3.48 -15.23
CA MET A 419 -16.04 2.65 -16.20
C MET A 419 -15.92 1.15 -15.91
N VAL A 420 -14.73 0.68 -15.54
CA VAL A 420 -14.52 -0.74 -15.21
C VAL A 420 -15.29 -1.14 -13.96
N ASN A 421 -15.28 -0.32 -12.91
CA ASN A 421 -15.98 -0.62 -11.67
C ASN A 421 -17.51 -0.41 -11.79
N GLU A 422 -17.96 0.55 -12.60
CA GLU A 422 -19.36 0.70 -12.99
C GLU A 422 -19.87 -0.58 -13.67
N ALA A 423 -19.10 -1.11 -14.61
CA ALA A 423 -19.44 -2.37 -15.29
C ALA A 423 -19.50 -3.55 -14.32
N MET A 424 -18.58 -3.62 -13.34
CA MET A 424 -18.65 -4.64 -12.30
C MET A 424 -19.94 -4.54 -11.47
N ALA A 425 -20.36 -3.32 -11.12
CA ALA A 425 -21.63 -3.11 -10.41
C ALA A 425 -22.83 -3.55 -11.27
N TYR A 426 -22.89 -3.16 -12.54
CA TYR A 426 -23.94 -3.59 -13.46
C TYR A 426 -23.99 -5.11 -13.63
N ALA A 427 -22.84 -5.78 -13.78
CA ALA A 427 -22.78 -7.25 -13.90
C ALA A 427 -23.32 -7.92 -12.61
N ARG A 428 -23.04 -7.36 -11.43
CA ARG A 428 -23.59 -7.86 -10.15
C ARG A 428 -25.11 -7.68 -10.03
N MET A 429 -25.67 -6.69 -10.74
CA MET A 429 -27.12 -6.47 -10.85
C MET A 429 -27.77 -7.34 -11.95
N GLY A 430 -27.00 -8.06 -12.74
CA GLY A 430 -27.48 -8.81 -13.91
C GLY A 430 -27.72 -7.95 -15.16
N GLU A 431 -27.29 -6.67 -15.13
CA GLU A 431 -27.46 -5.74 -16.25
C GLU A 431 -26.30 -5.85 -17.25
N ASN A 432 -26.11 -7.06 -17.83
CA ASN A 432 -24.94 -7.42 -18.63
C ASN A 432 -24.71 -6.50 -19.84
N GLN A 433 -25.78 -5.99 -20.46
CA GLN A 433 -25.65 -5.06 -21.60
C GLN A 433 -25.02 -3.72 -21.19
N LYS A 434 -25.44 -3.17 -20.04
CA LYS A 434 -24.85 -1.92 -19.52
C LYS A 434 -23.38 -2.15 -19.10
N ALA A 435 -23.07 -3.32 -18.50
CA ALA A 435 -21.71 -3.69 -18.18
C ALA A 435 -20.82 -3.74 -19.46
N ASP A 436 -21.30 -4.36 -20.52
CA ASP A 436 -20.61 -4.45 -21.81
C ASP A 436 -20.37 -3.06 -22.43
N ASP A 437 -21.37 -2.19 -22.39
CA ASP A 437 -21.27 -0.82 -22.92
C ASP A 437 -20.23 0.01 -22.16
N SER A 438 -20.18 -0.10 -20.83
CA SER A 438 -19.18 0.58 -20.00
C SER A 438 -17.77 0.07 -20.28
N LEU A 439 -17.58 -1.25 -20.40
CA LEU A 439 -16.28 -1.84 -20.73
C LEU A 439 -15.81 -1.49 -22.14
N LYS A 440 -16.71 -1.44 -23.13
CA LYS A 440 -16.38 -0.98 -24.48
C LYS A 440 -15.94 0.48 -24.50
N ARG A 441 -16.60 1.36 -23.71
CA ARG A 441 -16.13 2.75 -23.53
C ARG A 441 -14.73 2.78 -22.95
N ALA A 442 -14.45 1.97 -21.91
CA ALA A 442 -13.13 1.86 -21.28
C ALA A 442 -12.07 1.43 -22.29
N LEU A 443 -12.33 0.40 -23.11
CA LEU A 443 -11.38 -0.10 -24.11
C LEU A 443 -11.22 0.84 -25.31
N LYS A 444 -12.20 1.69 -25.61
CA LYS A 444 -12.04 2.75 -26.63
C LYS A 444 -10.99 3.78 -26.19
N ILE A 445 -10.86 4.03 -24.88
CA ILE A 445 -9.89 4.98 -24.31
C ILE A 445 -8.54 4.30 -24.07
N ALA A 446 -8.55 3.08 -23.52
CA ALA A 446 -7.38 2.30 -23.17
C ALA A 446 -7.53 0.84 -23.68
N PRO A 447 -7.19 0.58 -24.95
CA PRO A 447 -7.41 -0.73 -25.58
C PRO A 447 -6.67 -1.91 -24.91
N ASP A 448 -5.57 -1.61 -24.26
CA ASP A 448 -4.71 -2.54 -23.53
C ASP A 448 -4.98 -2.56 -22.01
N ASN A 449 -6.08 -1.95 -21.53
CA ASN A 449 -6.42 -2.02 -20.10
C ASN A 449 -6.72 -3.47 -19.69
N ALA A 450 -5.88 -4.01 -18.78
CA ALA A 450 -5.95 -5.40 -18.36
C ALA A 450 -7.28 -5.74 -17.67
N ALA A 451 -7.78 -4.88 -16.78
CA ALA A 451 -9.02 -5.11 -16.04
C ALA A 451 -10.26 -5.06 -16.95
N ALA A 452 -10.31 -4.11 -17.88
CA ALA A 452 -11.42 -4.02 -18.84
C ALA A 452 -11.45 -5.25 -19.76
N ASN A 453 -10.29 -5.66 -20.30
CA ASN A 453 -10.21 -6.88 -21.11
C ASN A 453 -10.59 -8.12 -20.30
N PHE A 454 -10.14 -8.24 -19.06
CA PHE A 454 -10.50 -9.36 -18.19
C PHE A 454 -12.02 -9.43 -17.96
N ASN A 455 -12.66 -8.32 -17.61
CA ASN A 455 -14.10 -8.29 -17.33
C ASN A 455 -14.95 -8.55 -18.59
N ILE A 456 -14.56 -8.04 -19.78
CA ILE A 456 -15.22 -8.45 -21.04
C ILE A 456 -15.03 -9.94 -21.29
N GLY A 457 -13.83 -10.46 -21.06
CA GLY A 457 -13.56 -11.89 -21.21
C GLY A 457 -14.48 -12.75 -20.33
N LEU A 458 -14.74 -12.34 -19.09
CA LEU A 458 -15.69 -13.01 -18.21
C LEU A 458 -17.13 -12.93 -18.77
N LEU A 459 -17.56 -11.75 -19.17
CA LEU A 459 -18.90 -11.52 -19.70
C LEU A 459 -19.15 -12.39 -20.96
N ARG A 460 -18.19 -12.45 -21.89
CA ARG A 460 -18.27 -13.32 -23.07
C ARG A 460 -18.30 -14.82 -22.69
N ALA A 461 -17.55 -15.21 -21.66
CA ALA A 461 -17.59 -16.60 -21.17
C ALA A 461 -18.97 -16.98 -20.59
N GLU A 462 -19.61 -16.06 -19.86
CA GLU A 462 -20.97 -16.24 -19.35
C GLU A 462 -22.01 -16.32 -20.47
N GLU A 463 -21.80 -15.58 -21.57
CA GLU A 463 -22.62 -15.65 -22.79
C GLU A 463 -22.31 -16.91 -23.66
N ASN A 464 -21.37 -17.76 -23.23
CA ASN A 464 -20.85 -18.91 -23.94
C ASN A 464 -20.15 -18.59 -25.29
N ASP A 465 -19.71 -17.33 -25.48
CA ASP A 465 -18.82 -16.94 -26.57
C ASP A 465 -17.35 -17.15 -26.14
N LEU A 466 -16.93 -18.42 -26.16
CA LEU A 466 -15.59 -18.81 -25.71
C LEU A 466 -14.46 -18.25 -26.58
N VAL A 467 -14.75 -17.97 -27.88
CA VAL A 467 -13.75 -17.38 -28.79
C VAL A 467 -13.44 -15.94 -28.43
N ALA A 468 -14.48 -15.13 -28.22
CA ALA A 468 -14.29 -13.76 -27.77
C ALA A 468 -13.74 -13.71 -26.34
N ALA A 469 -14.18 -14.60 -25.44
CA ALA A 469 -13.64 -14.72 -24.09
C ALA A 469 -12.12 -14.96 -24.11
N GLU A 470 -11.66 -15.94 -24.87
CA GLU A 470 -10.23 -16.23 -25.01
C GLU A 470 -9.44 -15.03 -25.53
N LYS A 471 -9.94 -14.38 -26.60
CA LYS A 471 -9.30 -13.20 -27.18
C LYS A 471 -9.04 -12.11 -26.11
N HIS A 472 -10.06 -11.79 -25.33
CA HIS A 472 -9.97 -10.74 -24.31
C HIS A 472 -9.14 -11.16 -23.09
N LEU A 473 -9.25 -12.41 -22.62
CA LEU A 473 -8.42 -12.93 -21.54
C LEU A 473 -6.91 -12.94 -21.91
N ARG A 474 -6.58 -13.28 -23.17
CA ARG A 474 -5.20 -13.17 -23.66
C ARG A 474 -4.72 -11.72 -23.74
N ALA A 475 -5.59 -10.78 -24.15
CA ALA A 475 -5.28 -9.35 -24.14
C ALA A 475 -5.01 -8.86 -22.70
N ALA A 476 -5.79 -9.31 -21.73
CA ALA A 476 -5.57 -9.00 -20.31
C ALA A 476 -4.20 -9.50 -19.84
N LEU A 477 -3.82 -10.75 -20.19
CA LEU A 477 -2.51 -11.32 -19.83
C LEU A 477 -1.32 -10.67 -20.56
N LYS A 478 -1.56 -10.15 -21.77
CA LYS A 478 -0.54 -9.38 -22.49
C LYS A 478 -0.24 -8.06 -21.77
N ALA A 479 -1.28 -7.42 -21.24
CA ALA A 479 -1.17 -6.17 -20.51
C ALA A 479 -0.66 -6.37 -19.06
N ASP A 480 -1.16 -7.39 -18.38
CA ASP A 480 -0.69 -7.80 -17.04
C ASP A 480 -0.37 -9.30 -17.00
N PRO A 481 0.88 -9.71 -17.27
CA PRO A 481 1.30 -11.11 -17.23
C PRO A 481 1.15 -11.79 -15.85
N GLN A 482 0.94 -11.00 -14.78
CA GLN A 482 0.76 -11.47 -13.41
C GLN A 482 -0.73 -11.58 -12.99
N MET A 483 -1.67 -11.43 -13.92
CA MET A 483 -3.10 -11.58 -13.65
C MET A 483 -3.48 -13.07 -13.56
N ALA A 484 -3.36 -13.65 -12.37
CA ALA A 484 -3.64 -15.07 -12.13
C ALA A 484 -5.08 -15.47 -12.50
N GLN A 485 -6.06 -14.58 -12.27
CA GLN A 485 -7.46 -14.81 -12.61
C GLN A 485 -7.65 -15.01 -14.12
N ALA A 486 -6.99 -14.21 -14.95
CA ALA A 486 -7.07 -14.37 -16.40
C ALA A 486 -6.43 -15.70 -16.86
N SER A 487 -5.29 -16.08 -16.26
CA SER A 487 -4.66 -17.40 -16.50
C SER A 487 -5.60 -18.54 -16.09
N TYR A 488 -6.24 -18.44 -14.91
CA TYR A 488 -7.17 -19.45 -14.43
C TYR A 488 -8.40 -19.60 -15.36
N ASN A 489 -8.98 -18.49 -15.80
CA ASN A 489 -10.14 -18.54 -16.70
C ASN A 489 -9.75 -19.10 -18.08
N LEU A 490 -8.58 -18.77 -18.62
CA LEU A 490 -8.06 -19.42 -19.83
C LEU A 490 -7.88 -20.93 -19.63
N CYS A 491 -7.32 -21.35 -18.49
CA CYS A 491 -7.24 -22.78 -18.18
C CYS A 491 -8.61 -23.45 -18.26
N VAL A 492 -9.65 -22.87 -17.67
CA VAL A 492 -10.99 -23.46 -17.63
C VAL A 492 -11.60 -23.53 -19.04
N ILE A 493 -11.61 -22.43 -19.81
CA ILE A 493 -12.25 -22.40 -21.13
C ILE A 493 -11.52 -23.24 -22.18
N LEU A 494 -10.20 -23.45 -22.04
CA LEU A 494 -9.39 -24.24 -22.97
C LEU A 494 -9.36 -25.74 -22.63
N SER A 495 -9.83 -26.13 -21.46
CA SER A 495 -9.64 -27.47 -20.90
C SER A 495 -10.18 -28.60 -21.79
N LYS A 496 -11.24 -28.35 -22.55
CA LYS A 496 -11.88 -29.33 -23.43
C LYS A 496 -11.14 -29.49 -24.76
N ASP A 497 -10.83 -28.37 -25.41
CA ASP A 497 -10.35 -28.35 -26.78
C ASP A 497 -8.82 -28.34 -26.90
N ARG A 498 -8.15 -27.72 -25.90
CA ARG A 498 -6.68 -27.56 -25.84
C ARG A 498 -6.15 -27.87 -24.43
N PRO A 499 -6.27 -29.13 -23.97
CA PRO A 499 -5.97 -29.47 -22.56
C PRO A 499 -4.52 -29.27 -22.16
N ASP A 500 -3.55 -29.41 -23.06
CA ASP A 500 -2.14 -29.16 -22.72
C ASP A 500 -1.87 -27.68 -22.46
N GLU A 501 -2.42 -26.82 -23.30
CA GLU A 501 -2.33 -25.36 -23.09
C GLU A 501 -3.11 -24.93 -21.83
N ALA A 502 -4.26 -25.54 -21.57
CA ALA A 502 -5.03 -25.31 -20.35
C ALA A 502 -4.21 -25.61 -19.09
N ILE A 503 -3.50 -26.75 -19.05
CA ILE A 503 -2.62 -27.13 -17.93
C ILE A 503 -1.52 -26.09 -17.71
N GLU A 504 -0.91 -25.56 -18.78
CA GLU A 504 0.09 -24.49 -18.65
C GLU A 504 -0.49 -23.21 -18.04
N PHE A 505 -1.69 -22.80 -18.43
CA PHE A 505 -2.36 -21.65 -17.81
C PHE A 505 -2.77 -21.91 -16.36
N CYS A 506 -3.22 -23.13 -16.03
CA CYS A 506 -3.49 -23.52 -14.64
C CYS A 506 -2.22 -23.45 -13.77
N ARG A 507 -1.10 -23.97 -14.29
CA ARG A 507 0.19 -23.91 -13.61
C ARG A 507 0.59 -22.45 -13.37
N LYS A 508 0.52 -21.61 -14.41
CA LYS A 508 0.80 -20.17 -14.30
C LYS A 508 -0.07 -19.49 -13.24
N ALA A 509 -1.36 -19.77 -13.19
CA ALA A 509 -2.26 -19.22 -12.16
C ALA A 509 -1.85 -19.64 -10.75
N THR A 510 -1.46 -20.92 -10.57
CA THR A 510 -1.00 -21.49 -9.29
C THR A 510 0.32 -20.88 -8.84
N ASP A 511 1.26 -20.65 -9.78
CA ASP A 511 2.56 -20.06 -9.49
C ASP A 511 2.42 -18.58 -9.07
N ILE A 512 1.52 -17.82 -9.74
CA ILE A 512 1.27 -16.40 -9.43
C ILE A 512 0.53 -16.25 -8.09
N ARG A 513 -0.49 -17.09 -7.83
CA ARG A 513 -1.32 -17.01 -6.61
C ARG A 513 -1.31 -18.36 -5.89
N PRO A 514 -0.18 -18.68 -5.24
CA PRO A 514 -0.02 -19.93 -4.50
C PRO A 514 -0.88 -20.00 -3.22
N ASP A 515 -1.52 -18.91 -2.83
CA ASP A 515 -2.49 -18.79 -1.74
C ASP A 515 -3.92 -19.21 -2.14
N GLN A 516 -4.17 -19.49 -3.43
CA GLN A 516 -5.48 -19.88 -3.95
C GLN A 516 -5.54 -21.41 -4.18
N PRO A 517 -6.05 -22.19 -3.21
CA PRO A 517 -6.05 -23.66 -3.29
C PRO A 517 -6.83 -24.17 -4.50
N ARG A 518 -7.86 -23.44 -4.93
CA ARG A 518 -8.67 -23.76 -6.10
C ARG A 518 -7.83 -23.87 -7.38
N TYR A 519 -6.80 -23.03 -7.55
CA TYR A 519 -5.96 -23.07 -8.76
C TYR A 519 -5.13 -24.33 -8.83
N ALA A 520 -4.48 -24.71 -7.72
CA ALA A 520 -3.73 -25.94 -7.61
C ALA A 520 -4.62 -27.18 -7.75
N PHE A 521 -5.80 -27.17 -7.14
CA PHE A 521 -6.78 -28.24 -7.29
C PHE A 521 -7.20 -28.43 -8.76
N THR A 522 -7.54 -27.35 -9.47
CA THR A 522 -7.93 -27.40 -10.88
C THR A 522 -6.79 -27.88 -11.76
N LEU A 523 -5.55 -27.49 -11.46
CA LEU A 523 -4.35 -28.00 -12.14
C LEU A 523 -4.24 -29.53 -11.98
N ALA A 524 -4.36 -30.03 -10.76
CA ALA A 524 -4.30 -31.47 -10.47
C ALA A 524 -5.43 -32.25 -11.18
N PHE A 525 -6.64 -31.68 -11.15
CA PHE A 525 -7.80 -32.28 -11.81
C PHE A 525 -7.60 -32.44 -13.32
N TYR A 526 -7.13 -31.42 -14.03
CA TYR A 526 -6.87 -31.53 -15.47
C TYR A 526 -5.66 -32.41 -15.81
N ARG A 527 -4.62 -32.47 -14.96
CA ARG A 527 -3.52 -33.43 -15.09
C ARG A 527 -4.03 -34.88 -15.00
N GLN A 528 -4.88 -35.18 -13.99
CA GLN A 528 -5.52 -36.50 -13.88
C GLN A 528 -6.31 -36.85 -15.15
N GLN A 529 -7.10 -35.93 -15.67
CA GLN A 529 -7.85 -36.18 -16.92
C GLN A 529 -6.93 -36.49 -18.11
N LYS A 530 -5.76 -35.87 -18.17
CA LYS A 530 -4.70 -36.10 -19.17
C LYS A 530 -3.88 -37.35 -18.87
N ARG A 531 -4.19 -38.12 -17.80
CA ARG A 531 -3.44 -39.28 -17.32
C ARG A 531 -2.01 -38.96 -16.85
N ASP A 532 -1.71 -37.69 -16.57
CA ASP A 532 -0.49 -37.29 -15.83
C ASP A 532 -0.75 -37.47 -14.33
N ILE A 533 -0.81 -38.76 -13.94
CA ILE A 533 -1.20 -39.11 -12.57
C ILE A 533 -0.15 -38.67 -11.56
N SER A 534 1.13 -38.93 -11.83
CA SER A 534 2.21 -38.50 -10.92
C SER A 534 2.27 -36.97 -10.76
N GLY A 535 2.03 -36.23 -11.84
CA GLY A 535 1.92 -34.79 -11.77
C GLY A 535 0.74 -34.30 -10.95
N ALA A 536 -0.42 -34.98 -11.03
CA ALA A 536 -1.59 -34.68 -10.21
C ALA A 536 -1.36 -34.97 -8.72
N GLU A 537 -0.77 -36.14 -8.39
CA GLU A 537 -0.42 -36.53 -7.01
C GLU A 537 0.51 -35.50 -6.35
N ASN A 538 1.59 -35.11 -7.04
CA ASN A 538 2.55 -34.15 -6.51
C ASN A 538 1.90 -32.79 -6.19
N VAL A 539 0.98 -32.32 -7.04
CA VAL A 539 0.25 -31.06 -6.81
C VAL A 539 -0.69 -31.21 -5.61
N LEU A 540 -1.44 -32.33 -5.52
CA LEU A 540 -2.37 -32.58 -4.43
C LEU A 540 -1.65 -32.75 -3.07
N ASP A 541 -0.54 -33.46 -3.03
CA ASP A 541 0.27 -33.59 -1.83
C ASP A 541 0.79 -32.24 -1.33
N SER A 542 1.27 -31.39 -2.23
CA SER A 542 1.67 -30.02 -1.90
C SER A 542 0.50 -29.18 -1.42
N LEU A 543 -0.66 -29.33 -2.04
CA LEU A 543 -1.90 -28.62 -1.69
C LEU A 543 -2.37 -29.00 -0.29
N ILE A 544 -2.42 -30.28 0.04
CA ILE A 544 -2.81 -30.80 1.36
C ILE A 544 -1.87 -30.30 2.44
N LYS A 545 -0.56 -30.33 2.19
CA LYS A 545 0.45 -29.81 3.15
C LYS A 545 0.27 -28.32 3.43
N LYS A 546 -0.05 -27.55 2.39
CA LYS A 546 -0.18 -26.09 2.49
C LYS A 546 -1.55 -25.64 3.00
N PHE A 547 -2.60 -26.39 2.64
CA PHE A 547 -3.99 -26.10 2.97
C PHE A 547 -4.70 -27.34 3.54
N PRO A 548 -4.40 -27.72 4.79
CA PRO A 548 -4.97 -28.92 5.41
C PRO A 548 -6.50 -28.91 5.52
N ALA A 549 -7.12 -27.72 5.45
CA ALA A 549 -8.58 -27.53 5.46
C ALA A 549 -9.25 -27.71 4.09
N TYR A 550 -8.50 -27.93 3.01
CA TYR A 550 -9.05 -28.04 1.65
C TYR A 550 -9.50 -29.48 1.34
N ALA A 551 -10.74 -29.79 1.65
CA ALA A 551 -11.32 -31.14 1.61
C ALA A 551 -11.21 -31.85 0.26
N ASP A 552 -11.44 -31.10 -0.84
CA ASP A 552 -11.49 -31.69 -2.20
C ASP A 552 -10.14 -32.29 -2.62
N ALA A 553 -9.03 -31.79 -2.08
CA ALA A 553 -7.72 -32.34 -2.37
C ALA A 553 -7.56 -33.76 -1.85
N TYR A 554 -8.04 -34.06 -0.63
CA TYR A 554 -8.02 -35.41 -0.06
C TYR A 554 -8.95 -36.36 -0.85
N LEU A 555 -10.13 -35.88 -1.23
CA LEU A 555 -11.10 -36.66 -1.99
C LEU A 555 -10.54 -37.02 -3.37
N LEU A 556 -9.98 -36.06 -4.09
CA LEU A 556 -9.41 -36.31 -5.42
C LEU A 556 -8.19 -37.21 -5.35
N LEU A 557 -7.26 -37.00 -4.39
CA LEU A 557 -6.08 -37.83 -4.24
C LEU A 557 -6.43 -39.28 -3.84
N GLY A 558 -7.36 -39.45 -2.92
CA GLY A 558 -7.86 -40.77 -2.53
C GLY A 558 -8.53 -41.48 -3.70
N GLN A 559 -9.33 -40.78 -4.51
CA GLN A 559 -9.95 -41.32 -5.72
C GLN A 559 -8.91 -41.73 -6.79
N ILE A 560 -7.82 -40.97 -6.93
CA ILE A 560 -6.71 -41.34 -7.84
C ILE A 560 -6.10 -42.67 -7.38
N TYR A 561 -5.80 -42.86 -6.10
CA TYR A 561 -5.27 -44.12 -5.58
C TYR A 561 -6.25 -45.29 -5.72
N GLU A 562 -7.57 -45.08 -5.53
CA GLU A 562 -8.58 -46.09 -5.79
C GLU A 562 -8.54 -46.54 -7.26
N GLN A 563 -8.46 -45.60 -8.21
CA GLN A 563 -8.40 -45.88 -9.64
C GLN A 563 -7.13 -46.63 -10.07
N GLN A 564 -6.03 -46.42 -9.37
CA GLN A 564 -4.76 -47.15 -9.55
C GLN A 564 -4.76 -48.54 -8.87
N GLY A 565 -5.76 -48.84 -8.04
CA GLY A 565 -5.80 -50.08 -7.24
C GLY A 565 -4.94 -50.01 -5.97
N ASP A 566 -4.35 -48.85 -5.66
CA ASP A 566 -3.62 -48.61 -4.37
C ASP A 566 -4.61 -48.29 -3.25
N LEU A 567 -5.32 -49.33 -2.78
CA LEU A 567 -6.29 -49.18 -1.70
C LEU A 567 -5.63 -48.73 -0.39
N SER A 568 -4.36 -49.07 -0.21
CA SER A 568 -3.58 -48.63 0.97
C SER A 568 -3.30 -47.11 0.92
N GLY A 569 -2.94 -46.60 -0.24
CA GLY A 569 -2.77 -45.16 -0.48
C GLY A 569 -4.06 -44.39 -0.25
N ALA A 570 -5.16 -44.86 -0.87
CA ALA A 570 -6.49 -44.29 -0.67
C ALA A 570 -6.88 -44.24 0.81
N TYR A 571 -6.69 -45.38 1.54
CA TYR A 571 -6.97 -45.43 2.97
C TYR A 571 -6.17 -44.41 3.77
N ARG A 572 -4.87 -44.29 3.53
CA ARG A 572 -4.01 -43.30 4.20
C ARG A 572 -4.49 -41.88 3.99
N VAL A 573 -4.81 -41.50 2.75
CA VAL A 573 -5.24 -40.13 2.41
C VAL A 573 -6.58 -39.77 3.06
N TYR A 574 -7.58 -40.66 2.95
CA TYR A 574 -8.87 -40.40 3.61
C TYR A 574 -8.75 -40.35 5.13
N ARG A 575 -7.86 -41.17 5.71
CA ARG A 575 -7.58 -41.12 7.16
C ARG A 575 -6.93 -39.80 7.57
N MET A 576 -5.94 -39.33 6.79
CA MET A 576 -5.34 -38.01 7.00
C MET A 576 -6.41 -36.89 7.00
N GLY A 577 -7.35 -36.93 6.05
CA GLY A 577 -8.45 -35.97 5.99
C GLY A 577 -9.36 -36.04 7.23
N LEU A 578 -9.69 -37.24 7.73
CA LEU A 578 -10.48 -37.39 8.95
C LEU A 578 -9.78 -36.80 10.19
N ASP A 579 -8.46 -36.96 10.25
CA ASP A 579 -7.63 -36.50 11.37
C ASP A 579 -7.34 -34.98 11.29
N ALA A 580 -7.55 -34.34 10.13
CA ALA A 580 -7.39 -32.91 9.95
C ALA A 580 -8.48 -32.13 10.74
N ARG A 581 -8.05 -31.29 11.70
CA ARG A 581 -8.96 -30.64 12.67
C ARG A 581 -9.93 -29.66 12.00
N GLU A 582 -9.49 -28.96 10.96
CA GLU A 582 -10.20 -27.82 10.34
C GLU A 582 -11.15 -28.22 9.19
N LEU A 583 -11.24 -29.53 8.86
CA LEU A 583 -12.15 -29.97 7.79
C LEU A 583 -13.61 -29.94 8.20
N PRO A 584 -14.52 -29.51 7.27
CA PRO A 584 -15.96 -29.54 7.49
C PRO A 584 -16.46 -30.94 7.82
N ILE A 585 -17.43 -31.05 8.75
CA ILE A 585 -18.04 -32.33 9.18
C ILE A 585 -18.60 -33.12 7.99
N GLN A 586 -19.22 -32.43 7.03
CA GLN A 586 -19.77 -33.06 5.82
C GLN A 586 -18.68 -33.76 4.98
N ALA A 587 -17.54 -33.09 4.76
CA ALA A 587 -16.41 -33.67 4.03
C ALA A 587 -15.84 -34.90 4.76
N LYS A 588 -15.71 -34.83 6.08
CA LYS A 588 -15.31 -35.96 6.93
C LYS A 588 -16.29 -37.14 6.80
N GLY A 589 -17.60 -36.86 6.70
CA GLY A 589 -18.64 -37.87 6.45
C GLY A 589 -18.42 -38.64 5.15
N VAL A 590 -18.12 -37.93 4.06
CA VAL A 590 -17.82 -38.54 2.75
C VAL A 590 -16.56 -39.43 2.84
N MET A 591 -15.49 -38.93 3.45
CA MET A 591 -14.23 -39.69 3.61
C MET A 591 -14.45 -40.96 4.47
N LYS A 592 -15.26 -40.87 5.52
CA LYS A 592 -15.64 -42.03 6.35
C LYS A 592 -16.38 -43.09 5.54
N GLN A 593 -17.36 -42.68 4.73
CA GLN A 593 -18.07 -43.58 3.83
C GLN A 593 -17.13 -44.27 2.82
N ARG A 594 -16.19 -43.53 2.23
CA ARG A 594 -15.16 -44.10 1.34
C ARG A 594 -14.29 -45.13 2.07
N LEU A 595 -13.85 -44.83 3.28
CA LEU A 595 -13.08 -45.78 4.10
C LEU A 595 -13.83 -47.06 4.43
N GLU A 596 -15.14 -46.98 4.68
CA GLU A 596 -15.99 -48.14 4.93
C GLU A 596 -16.12 -49.00 3.67
N SER A 597 -16.31 -48.39 2.48
CA SER A 597 -16.38 -49.12 1.20
C SER A 597 -15.05 -49.81 0.84
N LEU A 598 -13.90 -49.21 1.20
CA LEU A 598 -12.59 -49.84 1.00
C LEU A 598 -12.39 -51.10 1.86
N LYS A 599 -13.05 -51.22 3.02
CA LYS A 599 -12.98 -52.36 3.94
C LYS A 599 -13.85 -53.53 3.51
N THR A 600 -14.94 -53.27 2.81
CA THR A 600 -15.93 -54.31 2.42
C THR A 600 -15.61 -54.99 1.10
N GLY A 601 -14.57 -54.52 0.36
CA GLY A 601 -14.25 -55.03 -0.98
C GLY A 601 -15.36 -54.86 -2.00
N PRO A 602 -15.11 -55.06 -3.33
CA PRO A 602 -16.21 -55.08 -4.31
C PRO A 602 -17.10 -56.30 -3.98
N PRO A 603 -18.46 -56.16 -4.08
CA PRO A 603 -19.33 -57.30 -3.83
C PRO A 603 -18.96 -58.41 -4.82
N ASP A 604 -18.68 -59.59 -4.26
CA ASP A 604 -18.37 -60.81 -5.01
C ASP A 604 -19.35 -60.93 -6.20
N VAL A 605 -18.88 -60.70 -7.41
CA VAL A 605 -19.61 -61.13 -8.60
C VAL A 605 -19.58 -62.64 -8.61
N LYS A 606 -20.54 -63.27 -7.97
CA LYS A 606 -20.73 -64.72 -8.05
C LYS A 606 -20.81 -65.08 -9.54
N LYS A 607 -19.77 -65.78 -9.99
CA LYS A 607 -19.81 -66.50 -11.27
C LYS A 607 -21.07 -67.37 -11.28
N LYS A 608 -21.98 -67.08 -12.21
CA LYS A 608 -22.95 -68.04 -12.73
C LYS A 608 -22.49 -68.49 -14.08
#